data_b86964082ccc4da08e6c479a632f163c
#
_entry.id   b86964082ccc4da08e6c479a632f163c
#
_cell.length_a   1.000
_cell.length_b   1.000
_cell.length_c   1.000
_cell.angle_alpha   90.00
_cell.angle_beta   90.00
_cell.angle_gamma   90.00
#
_symmetry.space_group_name_H-M   'P 1'
#
loop_
_entity.id
_entity.type
_entity.pdbx_description
1 polymer ?
#
loop_
_entity_poly.entity_id
_entity_poly.type
_entity_poly.pdbx_seq_one_letter_code
_entity_poly.pdbx_strand_id
1 'polypeptide(L)'
;IFIDDKAQRDEALELLSRQDHMIAYRRENLPASFHMNHPTRTGDLVVTTEPPYMFNNNPKDGPKGMHGYDPDLKEMHAIFGAVGTGVRNERIGPIHMTDVAPTIAKLLGIKSVNHMQGRAIDLSPKD
;
A
#
# COMPACT_ATOMS: atom_id res chain seq x y z
N ILE A 1 11.64 -11.75 -1.48
CA ILE A 1 12.68 -12.77 -1.56
C ILE A 1 11.99 -14.09 -1.85
N PHE A 2 12.47 -14.84 -2.86
CA PHE A 2 12.00 -16.19 -3.18
C PHE A 2 13.12 -17.17 -2.77
N ILE A 3 12.76 -18.24 -2.05
CA ILE A 3 13.70 -19.24 -1.54
C ILE A 3 13.02 -20.61 -1.62
N ASP A 4 13.55 -21.50 -2.44
CA ASP A 4 12.95 -22.82 -2.65
C ASP A 4 13.13 -23.75 -1.45
N ASP A 5 14.29 -23.72 -0.82
CA ASP A 5 14.60 -24.56 0.33
C ASP A 5 13.98 -23.98 1.62
N LYS A 6 13.20 -24.80 2.33
CA LYS A 6 12.52 -24.39 3.57
C LYS A 6 13.50 -24.06 4.69
N ALA A 7 14.57 -24.83 4.85
CA ALA A 7 15.55 -24.59 5.92
C ALA A 7 16.29 -23.28 5.70
N GLN A 8 16.69 -22.99 4.44
CA GLN A 8 17.29 -21.69 4.07
C GLN A 8 16.33 -20.53 4.28
N ARG A 9 15.02 -20.76 4.08
CA ARG A 9 13.98 -19.74 4.31
C ARG A 9 13.88 -19.38 5.78
N ASP A 10 13.96 -20.38 6.66
CA ASP A 10 13.90 -20.19 8.10
C ASP A 10 15.16 -19.47 8.62
N GLU A 11 16.33 -19.86 8.13
CA GLU A 11 17.61 -19.21 8.42
C GLU A 11 17.63 -17.75 7.94
N ALA A 12 17.20 -17.51 6.71
CA ALA A 12 17.13 -16.16 6.14
C ALA A 12 16.18 -15.25 6.95
N LEU A 13 15.02 -15.76 7.37
CA LEU A 13 14.11 -15.01 8.22
C LEU A 13 14.77 -14.63 9.56
N GLU A 14 15.47 -15.56 10.18
CA GLU A 14 16.15 -15.31 11.45
C GLU A 14 17.25 -14.25 11.29
N LEU A 15 18.07 -14.35 10.24
CA LEU A 15 19.12 -13.38 9.95
C LEU A 15 18.56 -11.98 9.69
N LEU A 16 17.49 -11.88 8.90
CA LEU A 16 16.85 -10.61 8.58
C LEU A 16 16.17 -9.98 9.82
N SER A 17 15.55 -10.79 10.66
CA SER A 17 14.87 -10.31 11.88
C SER A 17 15.83 -9.80 12.96
N ARG A 18 17.12 -10.09 12.84
CA ARG A 18 18.18 -9.58 13.73
C ARG A 18 18.78 -8.26 13.25
N GLN A 19 18.43 -7.81 12.03
CA GLN A 19 18.96 -6.55 11.51
C GLN A 19 18.18 -5.38 12.09
N ASP A 20 18.89 -4.34 12.47
CA ASP A 20 18.28 -3.11 12.94
C ASP A 20 17.41 -2.48 11.83
N HIS A 21 16.26 -1.94 12.21
CA HIS A 21 15.33 -1.25 11.31
C HIS A 21 14.76 -2.11 10.17
N MET A 22 14.87 -3.44 10.25
CA MET A 22 14.25 -4.37 9.32
C MET A 22 13.13 -5.15 10.01
N ILE A 23 12.03 -5.32 9.29
CA ILE A 23 10.91 -6.16 9.70
C ILE A 23 10.73 -7.21 8.62
N ALA A 24 10.92 -8.47 8.95
CA ALA A 24 10.82 -9.57 8.03
C ALA A 24 9.59 -10.43 8.34
N TYR A 25 8.82 -10.76 7.32
CA TYR A 25 7.62 -11.57 7.40
C TYR A 25 7.76 -12.80 6.51
N ARG A 26 7.23 -13.94 6.96
CA ARG A 26 6.83 -14.98 6.02
C ARG A 26 5.61 -14.50 5.25
N ARG A 27 5.48 -14.87 3.98
CA ARG A 27 4.33 -14.50 3.14
C ARG A 27 2.99 -14.79 3.83
N GLU A 28 2.85 -15.95 4.43
CA GLU A 28 1.63 -16.40 5.11
C GLU A 28 1.29 -15.58 6.37
N ASN A 29 2.27 -14.87 6.93
CA ASN A 29 2.14 -14.05 8.14
C ASN A 29 2.12 -12.54 7.84
N LEU A 30 1.98 -12.15 6.57
CA LEU A 30 1.88 -10.74 6.21
C LEU A 30 0.64 -10.10 6.85
N PRO A 31 0.77 -8.87 7.37
CA PRO A 31 -0.40 -8.10 7.79
C PRO A 31 -1.43 -8.00 6.67
N ALA A 32 -2.71 -8.14 7.02
CA ALA A 32 -3.80 -8.07 6.03
C ALA A 32 -3.85 -6.72 5.31
N SER A 33 -3.45 -5.63 5.99
CA SER A 33 -3.36 -4.28 5.44
C SER A 33 -2.41 -4.15 4.25
N PHE A 34 -1.42 -5.05 4.12
CA PHE A 34 -0.50 -5.02 2.99
C PHE A 34 -1.15 -5.45 1.67
N HIS A 35 -2.22 -6.22 1.70
CA HIS A 35 -2.90 -6.77 0.51
C HIS A 35 -1.95 -7.46 -0.50
N MET A 36 -0.85 -8.02 -0.01
CA MET A 36 0.24 -8.59 -0.81
C MET A 36 0.32 -10.12 -0.75
N ASN A 37 -0.55 -10.78 -0.02
CA ASN A 37 -0.49 -12.24 0.15
C ASN A 37 -1.02 -12.97 -1.10
N HIS A 38 -0.16 -13.13 -2.12
CA HIS A 38 -0.46 -13.89 -3.32
C HIS A 38 0.45 -15.12 -3.41
N PRO A 39 -0.09 -16.32 -3.63
CA PRO A 39 0.65 -17.59 -3.47
C PRO A 39 1.87 -17.74 -4.40
N THR A 40 1.87 -17.09 -5.57
CA THR A 40 2.93 -17.25 -6.58
C THR A 40 3.62 -15.93 -6.97
N ARG A 41 3.06 -14.76 -6.63
CA ARG A 41 3.62 -13.45 -6.99
C ARG A 41 4.29 -12.75 -5.83
N THR A 42 3.92 -13.09 -4.61
CA THR A 42 4.61 -12.61 -3.41
C THR A 42 5.72 -13.58 -3.05
N GLY A 43 6.89 -13.06 -2.73
CA GLY A 43 8.03 -13.88 -2.29
C GLY A 43 7.73 -14.65 -1.00
N ASP A 44 8.52 -15.66 -0.71
CA ASP A 44 8.41 -16.47 0.51
C ASP A 44 8.66 -15.64 1.77
N LEU A 45 9.56 -14.67 1.65
CA LEU A 45 9.81 -13.66 2.67
C LEU A 45 9.59 -12.27 2.08
N VAL A 46 8.95 -11.41 2.86
CA VAL A 46 8.79 -9.98 2.58
C VAL A 46 9.51 -9.21 3.67
N VAL A 47 10.36 -8.28 3.25
CA VAL A 47 11.14 -7.44 4.16
C VAL A 47 10.72 -6.00 3.96
N THR A 48 10.43 -5.33 5.04
CA THR A 48 10.11 -3.90 5.08
C THR A 48 11.02 -3.20 6.07
N THR A 49 10.96 -1.88 6.07
CA THR A 49 11.65 -1.02 7.03
C THR A 49 10.71 0.09 7.45
N GLU A 50 11.10 0.85 8.46
CA GLU A 50 10.34 2.01 8.96
C GLU A 50 11.03 3.34 8.59
N PRO A 51 10.29 4.45 8.44
CA PRO A 51 10.91 5.75 8.24
C PRO A 51 11.87 6.11 9.39
N PRO A 52 13.01 6.74 9.12
CA PRO A 52 13.48 7.25 7.82
C PRO A 52 14.36 6.26 7.02
N TYR A 53 14.38 5.01 7.40
CA TYR A 53 15.28 4.00 6.80
C TYR A 53 14.74 3.51 5.46
N MET A 54 15.64 3.15 4.56
CA MET A 54 15.29 2.61 3.24
C MET A 54 16.31 1.57 2.78
N PHE A 55 15.89 0.66 1.92
CA PHE A 55 16.82 -0.21 1.20
C PHE A 55 17.42 0.56 0.02
N ASN A 56 18.73 0.78 0.05
CA ASN A 56 19.44 1.49 -1.01
C ASN A 56 20.83 0.88 -1.22
N ASN A 57 21.20 0.70 -2.48
CA ASN A 57 22.52 0.23 -2.87
C ASN A 57 23.59 1.33 -2.79
N ASN A 58 23.18 2.60 -2.75
CA ASN A 58 24.10 3.73 -2.62
C ASN A 58 23.66 4.67 -1.48
N PRO A 59 24.26 4.51 -0.28
CA PRO A 59 23.84 5.31 0.89
C PRO A 59 24.14 6.82 0.78
N LYS A 60 24.97 7.23 -0.20
CA LYS A 60 25.33 8.64 -0.39
C LYS A 60 24.30 9.43 -1.21
N ASP A 61 23.49 8.77 -2.02
CA ASP A 61 22.56 9.36 -2.99
C ASP A 61 21.13 8.84 -2.81
N GLY A 62 20.70 8.61 -1.59
CA GLY A 62 19.33 8.21 -1.30
C GLY A 62 18.31 9.29 -1.66
N PRO A 63 17.12 8.92 -2.15
CA PRO A 63 16.04 9.88 -2.40
C PRO A 63 15.63 10.59 -1.11
N LYS A 64 15.24 11.86 -1.21
CA LYS A 64 14.77 12.65 -0.05
C LYS A 64 13.33 12.31 0.37
N GLY A 65 12.64 11.50 -0.39
CA GLY A 65 11.31 11.00 -0.09
C GLY A 65 11.17 9.56 -0.55
N MET A 66 10.46 8.76 0.22
CA MET A 66 10.24 7.35 -0.03
C MET A 66 8.76 6.98 0.07
N HIS A 67 8.44 5.84 -0.49
CA HIS A 67 7.15 5.17 -0.41
C HIS A 67 7.39 3.67 -0.18
N GLY A 68 6.32 2.91 0.05
CA GLY A 68 6.41 1.44 0.18
C GLY A 68 6.71 0.96 1.60
N TYR A 69 6.52 1.81 2.60
CA TYR A 69 6.45 1.40 4.00
C TYR A 69 5.09 0.77 4.34
N ASP A 70 4.90 0.40 5.59
CA ASP A 70 3.63 -0.08 6.09
C ASP A 70 2.51 0.91 5.73
N PRO A 71 1.45 0.47 5.03
CA PRO A 71 0.35 1.35 4.60
C PRO A 71 -0.44 1.98 5.75
N ASP A 72 -0.36 1.43 6.96
CA ASP A 72 -1.02 1.96 8.14
C ASP A 72 -0.27 3.16 8.76
N LEU A 73 0.94 3.45 8.30
CA LEU A 73 1.69 4.63 8.73
C LEU A 73 1.09 5.91 8.15
N LYS A 74 0.91 6.91 9.00
CA LYS A 74 0.35 8.20 8.59
C LYS A 74 1.19 8.89 7.50
N GLU A 75 2.48 8.66 7.49
CA GLU A 75 3.44 9.18 6.51
C GLU A 75 3.19 8.60 5.11
N MET A 76 2.46 7.48 5.01
CA MET A 76 2.07 6.86 3.74
C MET A 76 0.74 7.38 3.21
N HIS A 77 0.03 8.22 3.99
CA HIS A 77 -1.22 8.78 3.52
C HIS A 77 -0.98 9.74 2.35
N ALA A 78 -1.80 9.61 1.31
CA ALA A 78 -1.80 10.47 0.15
C ALA A 78 -2.85 11.59 0.26
N ILE A 79 -2.81 12.53 -0.68
CA ILE A 79 -3.80 13.59 -0.83
C ILE A 79 -4.82 13.16 -1.89
N PHE A 80 -6.10 13.34 -1.59
CA PHE A 80 -7.18 13.24 -2.58
C PHE A 80 -7.78 14.63 -2.81
N GLY A 81 -7.91 15.01 -4.07
CA GLY A 81 -8.58 16.23 -4.47
C GLY A 81 -9.42 15.99 -5.72
N ALA A 82 -10.61 16.57 -5.77
CA ALA A 82 -11.48 16.54 -6.93
C ALA A 82 -11.99 17.95 -7.24
N VAL A 83 -12.00 18.32 -8.52
CA VAL A 83 -12.52 19.61 -8.99
C VAL A 83 -13.20 19.40 -10.34
N GLY A 84 -14.30 20.11 -10.57
CA GLY A 84 -15.03 20.04 -11.83
C GLY A 84 -16.53 20.28 -11.68
N THR A 85 -17.24 20.23 -12.81
CA THR A 85 -18.69 20.35 -12.82
C THR A 85 -19.33 19.20 -12.04
N GLY A 86 -20.27 19.53 -11.12
CA GLY A 86 -20.94 18.52 -10.30
C GLY A 86 -20.14 18.04 -9.10
N VAL A 87 -18.98 18.64 -8.83
CA VAL A 87 -18.20 18.37 -7.62
C VAL A 87 -18.45 19.48 -6.60
N ARG A 88 -18.89 19.07 -5.38
CA ARG A 88 -19.14 20.03 -4.30
C ARG A 88 -17.84 20.62 -3.74
N ASN A 89 -17.90 21.86 -3.31
CA ASN A 89 -16.80 22.54 -2.63
C ASN A 89 -16.84 22.25 -1.13
N GLU A 90 -16.33 21.11 -0.73
CA GLU A 90 -16.36 20.65 0.67
C GLU A 90 -15.10 19.84 0.99
N ARG A 91 -14.64 19.91 2.24
CA ARG A 91 -13.67 18.95 2.76
C ARG A 91 -14.40 17.67 3.14
N ILE A 92 -13.93 16.55 2.62
CA ILE A 92 -14.39 15.22 3.02
C ILE A 92 -13.41 14.61 4.01
N GLY A 93 -13.87 13.64 4.80
CA GLY A 93 -13.03 12.88 5.72
C GLY A 93 -12.05 11.95 4.97
N PRO A 94 -11.26 11.17 5.71
CA PRO A 94 -10.39 10.16 5.12
C PRO A 94 -11.16 9.17 4.25
N ILE A 95 -10.53 8.78 3.16
CA ILE A 95 -11.04 7.78 2.21
C ILE A 95 -9.97 6.71 1.99
N HIS A 96 -10.40 5.55 1.52
CA HIS A 96 -9.47 4.52 1.09
C HIS A 96 -9.05 4.73 -0.37
N MET A 97 -7.81 4.37 -0.70
CA MET A 97 -7.33 4.42 -2.07
C MET A 97 -8.22 3.61 -3.03
N THR A 98 -8.79 2.52 -2.56
CA THR A 98 -9.72 1.67 -3.32
C THR A 98 -11.02 2.39 -3.70
N ASP A 99 -11.39 3.46 -3.01
CA ASP A 99 -12.61 4.24 -3.27
C ASP A 99 -12.47 5.15 -4.52
N VAL A 100 -11.24 5.42 -4.96
CA VAL A 100 -10.97 6.35 -6.06
C VAL A 100 -11.52 5.82 -7.38
N ALA A 101 -11.24 4.56 -7.72
CA ALA A 101 -11.67 3.98 -9.00
C ALA A 101 -13.21 3.91 -9.14
N PRO A 102 -13.99 3.40 -8.16
CA PRO A 102 -15.45 3.43 -8.26
C PRO A 102 -16.02 4.84 -8.23
N THR A 103 -15.35 5.81 -7.57
CA THR A 103 -15.75 7.22 -7.62
C THR A 103 -15.62 7.79 -9.03
N ILE A 104 -14.50 7.54 -9.69
CA ILE A 104 -14.29 7.95 -11.10
C ILE A 104 -15.33 7.29 -12.01
N ALA A 105 -15.58 5.98 -11.84
CA ALA A 105 -16.59 5.27 -12.62
C ALA A 105 -17.98 5.90 -12.45
N LYS A 106 -18.37 6.25 -11.22
CA LYS A 106 -19.63 6.94 -10.93
C LYS A 106 -19.72 8.31 -11.62
N LEU A 107 -18.66 9.12 -11.53
CA LEU A 107 -18.61 10.45 -12.16
C LEU A 107 -18.73 10.39 -13.68
N LEU A 108 -18.15 9.37 -14.30
CA LEU A 108 -18.18 9.16 -15.75
C LEU A 108 -19.41 8.39 -16.23
N GLY A 109 -20.33 7.97 -15.35
CA GLY A 109 -21.46 7.13 -15.72
C GLY A 109 -21.08 5.74 -16.23
N ILE A 110 -19.88 5.27 -15.87
CA ILE A 110 -19.36 3.95 -16.27
C ILE A 110 -19.80 2.92 -15.22
N LYS A 111 -20.29 1.77 -15.68
CA LYS A 111 -20.65 0.67 -14.78
C LYS A 111 -19.39 0.13 -14.08
N SER A 112 -19.41 0.11 -12.76
CA SER A 112 -18.34 -0.52 -11.96
C SER A 112 -18.20 -2.00 -12.29
N VAL A 113 -16.97 -2.48 -12.34
CA VAL A 113 -16.66 -3.90 -12.51
C VAL A 113 -16.69 -4.64 -11.16
N ASN A 114 -17.05 -5.92 -11.19
CA ASN A 114 -17.33 -6.71 -9.99
C ASN A 114 -16.16 -6.86 -8.99
N HIS A 115 -14.93 -6.55 -9.40
CA HIS A 115 -13.73 -6.65 -8.54
C HIS A 115 -13.25 -5.32 -7.97
N MET A 116 -13.99 -4.23 -8.13
CA MET A 116 -13.70 -3.00 -7.40
C MET A 116 -14.10 -3.19 -5.93
N GLN A 117 -13.13 -3.14 -5.03
CA GLN A 117 -13.33 -3.40 -3.59
C GLN A 117 -13.85 -2.17 -2.85
N GLY A 118 -13.53 -0.97 -3.35
CA GLY A 118 -13.92 0.29 -2.73
C GLY A 118 -15.37 0.70 -3.01
N ARG A 119 -15.79 1.77 -2.38
CA ARG A 119 -17.11 2.39 -2.53
C ARG A 119 -17.00 3.74 -3.23
N ALA A 120 -17.90 4.03 -4.17
CA ALA A 120 -17.96 5.33 -4.80
C ALA A 120 -18.32 6.41 -3.76
N ILE A 121 -17.47 7.42 -3.65
CA ILE A 121 -17.71 8.59 -2.80
C ILE A 121 -18.75 9.45 -3.50
N ASP A 122 -19.69 10.00 -2.73
CA ASP A 122 -20.60 10.99 -3.25
C ASP A 122 -19.96 12.37 -3.19
N LEU A 123 -19.66 12.91 -4.37
CA LEU A 123 -19.08 14.24 -4.54
C LEU A 123 -20.10 15.27 -5.06
N SER A 124 -21.36 14.89 -5.23
CA SER A 124 -22.41 15.78 -5.74
C SER A 124 -22.65 16.97 -4.80
N PRO A 125 -23.05 18.14 -5.33
CA PRO A 125 -23.56 19.23 -4.50
C PRO A 125 -24.68 18.73 -3.58
N LYS A 126 -24.68 19.23 -2.36
CA LYS A 126 -25.80 19.01 -1.44
C LYS A 126 -26.77 20.19 -1.65
N ASP A 127 -28.03 19.88 -1.86
CA ASP A 127 -29.12 20.87 -1.90
C ASP A 127 -29.23 21.64 -0.58
#